data_30e174663dd0ee6c791fae066a32ff1a
#
_entry.id   30e174663dd0ee6c791fae066a32ff1a
#
_cell.length_a   1.000
_cell.length_b   1.000
_cell.length_c   1.000
_cell.angle_alpha   90.00
_cell.angle_beta   90.00
_cell.angle_gamma   90.00
#
_symmetry.space_group_name_H-M   'P 1'
#
loop_
_entity.id
_entity.type
_entity.pdbx_description
1 polymer ?
#
loop_
_entity_poly.entity_id
_entity_poly.type
_entity_poly.pdbx_seq_one_letter_code
_entity_poly.pdbx_strand_id
1 'polypeptide(L)'
;VMVDIYAVNVTIAVAALNALSIEVFDTTGIRKGMRVSGSGTGNDVYVTSVNHTTNIVTIDTAITVTLYQYLMFNAPTNKPNNSNNPRGRALDFRSNRLITGLNIIDGLIFWTDNYTEPKKVNIERSIFGTGEDDLTAGTGDVADFQTRLVITDNAGDYELVTDTGSIPVYIQEKYITVIKTPPLTPPILNMSSSIA
;
A
#
# COMPACT_ATOMS: atom_id res chain seq x y z
N VAL A 1 1.62 -9.34 5.84
CA VAL A 1 2.30 -8.05 6.07
C VAL A 1 1.55 -6.95 5.34
N MET A 2 1.37 -5.83 5.99
CA MET A 2 0.71 -4.67 5.40
C MET A 2 1.64 -3.98 4.39
N VAL A 3 1.13 -3.69 3.20
CA VAL A 3 1.84 -2.97 2.13
C VAL A 3 1.23 -1.59 1.97
N ASP A 4 2.08 -0.58 1.92
CA ASP A 4 1.70 0.82 1.76
C ASP A 4 2.82 1.55 1.00
N ILE A 5 2.98 1.19 -0.28
CA ILE A 5 4.06 1.70 -1.14
C ILE A 5 3.50 2.76 -2.07
N TYR A 6 4.07 3.96 -2.00
CA TYR A 6 3.71 5.06 -2.88
C TYR A 6 4.75 5.28 -3.99
N ALA A 7 6.01 5.27 -3.66
CA ALA A 7 7.10 5.42 -4.62
C ALA A 7 8.39 4.77 -4.09
N VAL A 8 9.20 4.27 -5.01
CA VAL A 8 10.54 3.72 -4.75
C VAL A 8 11.52 4.36 -5.71
N ASN A 9 12.64 4.86 -5.20
CA ASN A 9 13.74 5.34 -6.02
C ASN A 9 14.82 4.27 -6.09
N VAL A 10 15.23 3.93 -7.29
CA VAL A 10 16.27 2.93 -7.53
C VAL A 10 17.32 3.42 -8.52
N THR A 11 18.51 2.86 -8.40
CA THR A 11 19.63 3.13 -9.28
C THR A 11 19.78 1.99 -10.28
N ILE A 12 20.04 2.33 -11.55
CA ILE A 12 20.31 1.38 -12.62
C ILE A 12 21.69 0.73 -12.41
N ALA A 13 21.71 -0.59 -12.41
CA ALA A 13 22.92 -1.39 -12.23
C ALA A 13 23.66 -1.64 -13.55
N VAL A 14 22.94 -1.72 -14.69
CA VAL A 14 23.50 -1.96 -16.02
C VAL A 14 22.83 -1.02 -17.02
N ALA A 15 23.65 -0.33 -17.82
CA ALA A 15 23.13 0.52 -18.89
C ALA A 15 22.39 -0.33 -19.92
N ALA A 16 21.25 0.16 -20.38
CA ALA A 16 20.42 -0.54 -21.38
C ALA A 16 19.94 0.44 -22.45
N LEU A 17 19.97 -0.01 -23.71
CA LEU A 17 19.53 0.79 -24.84
C LEU A 17 18.29 0.14 -25.46
N ASN A 18 17.20 0.90 -25.51
CA ASN A 18 15.92 0.48 -26.09
C ASN A 18 15.50 -0.92 -25.58
N ALA A 19 15.53 -1.09 -24.26
CA ALA A 19 15.31 -2.37 -23.61
C ALA A 19 13.97 -2.42 -22.86
N LEU A 20 13.31 -3.59 -22.92
CA LEU A 20 12.11 -3.92 -22.14
C LEU A 20 12.44 -4.50 -20.75
N SER A 21 13.72 -4.79 -20.49
CA SER A 21 14.18 -5.28 -19.20
C SER A 21 15.38 -4.46 -18.76
N ILE A 22 15.33 -4.01 -17.53
CA ILE A 22 16.37 -3.21 -16.91
C ILE A 22 16.87 -3.88 -15.64
N GLU A 23 18.17 -3.85 -15.41
CA GLU A 23 18.79 -4.34 -14.19
C GLU A 23 19.02 -3.17 -13.23
N VAL A 24 18.56 -3.31 -12.00
CA VAL A 24 18.68 -2.31 -10.94
C VAL A 24 19.47 -2.86 -9.77
N PHE A 25 20.02 -2.01 -8.91
CA PHE A 25 20.79 -2.47 -7.76
C PHE A 25 19.90 -3.13 -6.70
N ASP A 26 18.66 -2.68 -6.57
CA ASP A 26 17.71 -3.20 -5.60
C ASP A 26 16.29 -3.10 -6.14
N THR A 27 15.56 -4.20 -6.06
CA THR A 27 14.15 -4.28 -6.47
C THR A 27 13.18 -4.20 -5.29
N THR A 28 13.68 -3.98 -4.07
CA THR A 28 12.85 -3.90 -2.88
C THR A 28 11.79 -2.80 -3.03
N GLY A 29 10.54 -3.19 -2.86
CA GLY A 29 9.40 -2.27 -2.98
C GLY A 29 8.91 -2.03 -4.40
N ILE A 30 9.61 -2.48 -5.45
CA ILE A 30 9.08 -2.42 -6.81
C ILE A 30 8.01 -3.49 -6.99
N ARG A 31 6.90 -3.12 -7.63
CA ARG A 31 5.77 -4.02 -7.91
C ARG A 31 5.31 -3.87 -9.36
N LYS A 32 4.72 -4.94 -9.88
CA LYS A 32 4.02 -4.91 -11.16
C LYS A 32 2.97 -3.80 -11.18
N GLY A 33 2.80 -3.12 -12.31
CA GLY A 33 1.87 -2.01 -12.50
C GLY A 33 2.36 -0.66 -11.98
N MET A 34 3.51 -0.58 -11.32
CA MET A 34 4.12 0.71 -10.98
C MET A 34 4.49 1.47 -12.24
N ARG A 35 4.26 2.78 -12.24
CA ARG A 35 4.72 3.68 -13.29
C ARG A 35 6.19 4.00 -13.08
N VAL A 36 6.97 3.84 -14.14
CA VAL A 36 8.38 4.19 -14.17
C VAL A 36 8.55 5.62 -14.68
N SER A 37 9.32 6.43 -14.00
CA SER A 37 9.62 7.81 -14.39
C SER A 37 11.08 8.13 -14.14
N GLY A 38 11.63 8.99 -15.01
CA GLY A 38 13.03 9.40 -14.97
C GLY A 38 13.52 9.85 -16.33
N SER A 39 14.79 10.22 -16.44
CA SER A 39 15.37 10.59 -17.73
C SER A 39 15.35 9.40 -18.68
N GLY A 40 14.92 9.60 -19.92
CA GLY A 40 14.87 8.56 -20.95
C GLY A 40 13.72 7.57 -20.86
N THR A 41 12.80 7.72 -19.90
CA THR A 41 11.64 6.81 -19.76
C THR A 41 10.45 7.21 -20.64
N GLY A 42 10.38 8.47 -21.07
CA GLY A 42 9.15 8.93 -21.75
C GLY A 42 7.96 9.03 -20.79
N ASN A 43 6.75 9.00 -21.37
CA ASN A 43 5.48 8.98 -20.62
C ASN A 43 4.92 7.54 -20.63
N ASP A 44 4.22 7.18 -19.55
CA ASP A 44 3.40 5.97 -19.49
C ASP A 44 4.16 4.63 -19.70
N VAL A 45 5.26 4.47 -18.98
CA VAL A 45 5.98 3.22 -18.86
C VAL A 45 5.58 2.52 -17.56
N TYR A 46 5.21 1.24 -17.64
CA TYR A 46 4.74 0.48 -16.48
C TYR A 46 5.50 -0.83 -16.30
N VAL A 47 5.69 -1.21 -15.06
CA VAL A 47 6.30 -2.49 -14.70
C VAL A 47 5.35 -3.63 -15.04
N THR A 48 5.82 -4.61 -15.79
CA THR A 48 5.07 -5.82 -16.13
C THR A 48 5.46 -7.03 -15.27
N SER A 49 6.72 -7.10 -14.85
CA SER A 49 7.17 -8.11 -13.90
C SER A 49 8.44 -7.66 -13.17
N VAL A 50 8.71 -8.28 -12.01
CA VAL A 50 9.93 -8.04 -11.22
C VAL A 50 10.53 -9.38 -10.84
N ASN A 51 11.82 -9.54 -11.07
CA ASN A 51 12.58 -10.67 -10.58
C ASN A 51 13.53 -10.20 -9.46
N HIS A 52 13.14 -10.49 -8.22
CA HIS A 52 13.89 -10.06 -7.04
C HIS A 52 15.21 -10.84 -6.82
N THR A 53 15.37 -12.00 -7.46
CA THR A 53 16.61 -12.78 -7.36
C THR A 53 17.70 -12.23 -8.27
N THR A 54 17.33 -11.78 -9.46
CA THR A 54 18.26 -11.24 -10.46
C THR A 54 18.26 -9.72 -10.52
N ASN A 55 17.42 -9.04 -9.73
CA ASN A 55 17.20 -7.61 -9.75
C ASN A 55 16.80 -7.05 -11.13
N ILE A 56 16.06 -7.84 -11.91
CA ILE A 56 15.58 -7.45 -13.21
C ILE A 56 14.12 -6.98 -13.12
N VAL A 57 13.86 -5.81 -13.67
CA VAL A 57 12.52 -5.24 -13.83
C VAL A 57 12.17 -5.26 -15.31
N THR A 58 11.06 -5.89 -15.66
CA THR A 58 10.51 -5.88 -17.02
C THR A 58 9.41 -4.82 -17.11
N ILE A 59 9.40 -4.10 -18.21
CA ILE A 59 8.49 -2.98 -18.46
C ILE A 59 7.74 -3.17 -19.77
N ASP A 60 6.63 -2.47 -19.96
CA ASP A 60 5.77 -2.57 -21.13
C ASP A 60 6.28 -1.78 -22.34
N THR A 61 7.11 -0.78 -22.11
CA THR A 61 7.65 0.11 -23.14
C THR A 61 9.16 0.17 -23.03
N ALA A 62 9.86 -0.02 -24.15
CA ALA A 62 11.31 0.01 -24.16
C ALA A 62 11.87 1.39 -23.81
N ILE A 63 12.86 1.41 -22.94
CA ILE A 63 13.51 2.63 -22.49
C ILE A 63 15.03 2.56 -22.67
N THR A 64 15.66 3.71 -22.65
CA THR A 64 17.11 3.82 -22.66
C THR A 64 17.57 4.39 -21.33
N VAL A 65 18.43 3.67 -20.64
CA VAL A 65 18.96 4.05 -19.32
C VAL A 65 20.47 3.93 -19.28
N THR A 66 21.09 4.79 -18.49
CA THR A 66 22.53 4.78 -18.26
C THR A 66 22.87 4.16 -16.92
N LEU A 67 24.08 3.65 -16.78
CA LEU A 67 24.60 3.16 -15.52
C LEU A 67 24.51 4.25 -14.44
N TYR A 68 24.10 3.87 -13.24
CA TYR A 68 23.90 4.76 -12.09
C TYR A 68 22.80 5.81 -12.23
N GLN A 69 22.00 5.76 -13.28
CA GLN A 69 20.82 6.61 -13.40
C GLN A 69 19.80 6.26 -12.34
N TYR A 70 19.11 7.29 -11.80
CA TYR A 70 17.99 7.11 -10.90
C TYR A 70 16.68 7.01 -11.68
N LEU A 71 15.90 6.02 -11.35
CA LEU A 71 14.52 5.89 -11.77
C LEU A 71 13.59 5.89 -10.54
N MET A 72 12.43 6.48 -10.71
CA MET A 72 11.37 6.47 -9.71
C MET A 72 10.24 5.55 -10.17
N PHE A 73 9.89 4.60 -9.33
CA PHE A 73 8.76 3.70 -9.51
C PHE A 73 7.62 4.18 -8.61
N ASN A 74 6.54 4.63 -9.22
CA ASN A 74 5.40 5.21 -8.52
C ASN A 74 4.21 4.27 -8.56
N ALA A 75 3.52 4.14 -7.44
CA ALA A 75 2.19 3.54 -7.45
C ALA A 75 1.28 4.36 -8.39
N PRO A 76 0.43 3.72 -9.20
CA PRO A 76 -0.45 4.43 -10.11
C PRO A 76 -1.34 5.41 -9.34
N THR A 77 -1.21 6.70 -9.66
CA THR A 77 -2.04 7.76 -9.05
C THR A 77 -3.45 7.80 -9.63
N ASN A 78 -3.63 7.17 -10.79
CA ASN A 78 -4.85 7.20 -11.57
C ASN A 78 -5.55 5.84 -11.56
N LYS A 79 -5.87 5.30 -10.39
CA LYS A 79 -7.02 4.40 -10.38
C LYS A 79 -8.25 5.26 -10.56
N PRO A 80 -9.00 5.08 -11.67
CA PRO A 80 -10.20 5.87 -11.87
C PRO A 80 -11.12 5.65 -10.68
N ASN A 81 -11.53 6.75 -10.07
CA ASN A 81 -12.55 6.82 -9.03
C ASN A 81 -12.24 6.19 -7.67
N ASN A 82 -11.00 5.96 -7.29
CA ASN A 82 -10.74 5.63 -5.89
C ASN A 82 -10.67 6.90 -5.04
N SER A 83 -11.83 7.53 -4.82
CA SER A 83 -12.02 8.62 -3.86
C SER A 83 -11.67 8.22 -2.42
N ASN A 84 -11.45 6.93 -2.17
CA ASN A 84 -11.10 6.37 -0.89
C ASN A 84 -9.60 6.22 -0.67
N ASN A 85 -8.76 6.60 -1.63
CA ASN A 85 -7.33 6.72 -1.45
C ASN A 85 -6.91 8.19 -1.46
N PRO A 86 -7.16 8.93 -0.39
CA PRO A 86 -6.58 10.25 -0.27
C PRO A 86 -5.08 10.05 -0.20
N ARG A 87 -4.37 10.71 -1.02
CA ARG A 87 -2.93 10.88 -1.25
C ARG A 87 -1.99 10.75 -0.03
N GLY A 88 -2.22 9.76 0.84
CA GLY A 88 -1.44 9.55 2.04
C GLY A 88 -1.16 8.08 2.29
N ARG A 89 0.04 7.78 2.77
CA ARG A 89 0.39 6.46 3.28
C ARG A 89 -0.39 6.21 4.56
N ALA A 90 -1.07 5.09 4.68
CA ALA A 90 -1.78 4.74 5.90
C ALA A 90 -0.84 4.58 7.10
N LEU A 91 0.35 4.04 6.88
CA LEU A 91 1.37 3.89 7.92
C LEU A 91 2.13 5.19 8.21
N ASP A 92 2.33 6.03 7.20
CA ASP A 92 3.07 7.32 7.24
C ASP A 92 4.41 7.25 8.01
N PHE A 93 5.14 6.15 7.88
CA PHE A 93 6.47 6.02 8.46
C PHE A 93 7.42 7.02 7.83
N ARG A 94 8.09 7.81 8.66
CA ARG A 94 9.03 8.84 8.24
C ARG A 94 10.38 8.63 8.91
N SER A 95 11.45 8.89 8.17
CA SER A 95 12.84 8.71 8.66
C SER A 95 13.18 9.58 9.87
N ASN A 96 12.48 10.69 10.06
CA ASN A 96 12.68 11.62 11.20
C ASN A 96 11.76 11.32 12.38
N ARG A 97 10.97 10.25 12.35
CA ARG A 97 10.07 9.85 13.42
C ARG A 97 10.37 8.42 13.85
N LEU A 98 10.83 8.27 15.07
CA LEU A 98 11.11 6.95 15.62
C LEU A 98 9.84 6.30 16.16
N ILE A 99 9.69 5.02 15.90
CA ILE A 99 8.69 4.20 16.59
C ILE A 99 9.17 4.03 18.03
N THR A 100 8.44 4.58 18.99
CA THR A 100 8.83 4.63 20.41
C THR A 100 8.17 3.56 21.25
N GLY A 101 7.10 2.96 20.76
CA GLY A 101 6.42 1.85 21.42
C GLY A 101 5.93 0.86 20.36
N LEU A 102 6.29 -0.40 20.53
CA LEU A 102 5.82 -1.50 19.69
C LEU A 102 5.39 -2.65 20.60
N ASN A 103 4.17 -3.14 20.44
CA ASN A 103 3.67 -4.30 21.17
C ASN A 103 2.79 -5.17 20.28
N ILE A 104 2.76 -6.46 20.57
CA ILE A 104 1.88 -7.43 19.88
C ILE A 104 1.02 -8.10 20.94
N ILE A 105 -0.28 -7.96 20.81
CA ILE A 105 -1.27 -8.54 21.72
C ILE A 105 -2.37 -9.18 20.87
N ASP A 106 -2.65 -10.45 21.07
CA ASP A 106 -3.75 -11.19 20.42
C ASP A 106 -3.81 -11.01 18.90
N GLY A 107 -2.64 -11.10 18.24
CA GLY A 107 -2.56 -10.95 16.78
C GLY A 107 -2.69 -9.50 16.28
N LEU A 108 -2.73 -8.52 17.18
CA LEU A 108 -2.71 -7.11 16.85
C LEU A 108 -1.33 -6.51 17.12
N ILE A 109 -0.78 -5.80 16.15
CA ILE A 109 0.40 -4.96 16.33
C ILE A 109 -0.06 -3.56 16.72
N PHE A 110 0.48 -3.04 17.81
CA PHE A 110 0.29 -1.67 18.28
C PHE A 110 1.60 -0.90 18.19
N TRP A 111 1.56 0.35 17.76
CA TRP A 111 2.74 1.22 17.79
C TRP A 111 2.39 2.70 17.97
N THR A 112 3.39 3.47 18.37
CA THR A 112 3.35 4.93 18.45
C THR A 112 4.67 5.53 18.00
N ASP A 113 4.61 6.71 17.41
CA ASP A 113 5.76 7.50 16.96
C ASP A 113 5.89 8.85 17.71
N ASN A 114 5.07 9.07 18.73
CA ASN A 114 4.99 10.33 19.50
C ASN A 114 4.53 11.57 18.70
N TYR A 115 4.13 11.40 17.44
CA TYR A 115 3.67 12.51 16.60
C TYR A 115 2.24 12.33 16.14
N THR A 116 1.88 11.09 15.83
CA THR A 116 0.54 10.74 15.38
C THR A 116 -0.19 9.92 16.43
N GLU A 117 -1.48 9.74 16.24
CA GLU A 117 -2.26 8.87 17.10
C GLU A 117 -1.70 7.46 17.14
N PRO A 118 -1.73 6.76 18.29
CA PRO A 118 -1.37 5.36 18.36
C PRO A 118 -2.13 4.52 17.33
N LYS A 119 -1.43 3.61 16.70
CA LYS A 119 -1.96 2.79 15.62
C LYS A 119 -2.01 1.32 16.01
N LYS A 120 -2.93 0.60 15.40
CA LYS A 120 -3.05 -0.85 15.51
C LYS A 120 -3.42 -1.49 14.18
N VAL A 121 -2.87 -2.65 13.93
CA VAL A 121 -3.14 -3.46 12.72
C VAL A 121 -3.34 -4.91 13.14
N ASN A 122 -4.38 -5.54 12.64
CA ASN A 122 -4.56 -6.98 12.76
C ASN A 122 -3.68 -7.69 11.73
N ILE A 123 -2.82 -8.61 12.19
CA ILE A 123 -1.82 -9.29 11.37
C ILE A 123 -2.48 -10.12 10.28
N GLU A 124 -3.42 -10.99 10.65
CA GLU A 124 -4.06 -11.93 9.72
C GLU A 124 -4.90 -11.20 8.66
N ARG A 125 -5.72 -10.22 9.07
CA ARG A 125 -6.49 -9.38 8.15
C ARG A 125 -5.59 -8.61 7.19
N SER A 126 -4.43 -8.14 7.65
CA SER A 126 -3.49 -7.42 6.80
C SER A 126 -2.80 -8.35 5.80
N ILE A 127 -2.52 -9.58 6.17
CA ILE A 127 -1.99 -10.60 5.25
C ILE A 127 -3.05 -10.89 4.18
N PHE A 128 -4.27 -11.21 4.57
CA PHE A 128 -5.38 -11.48 3.66
C PHE A 128 -5.67 -10.29 2.72
N GLY A 129 -5.72 -9.08 3.26
CA GLY A 129 -5.98 -7.86 2.48
C GLY A 129 -4.84 -7.48 1.53
N THR A 130 -3.63 -7.97 1.75
CA THR A 130 -2.49 -7.73 0.85
C THR A 130 -2.57 -8.60 -0.40
N GLY A 131 -3.31 -9.70 -0.36
CA GLY A 131 -3.38 -10.69 -1.44
C GLY A 131 -2.19 -11.62 -1.43
N GLU A 132 -2.42 -12.83 -1.88
CA GLU A 132 -1.33 -13.75 -2.24
C GLU A 132 -0.77 -13.28 -3.57
N ASP A 133 0.36 -12.76 -3.57
CA ASP A 133 0.97 -12.37 -4.31
C ASP A 133 1.51 -12.50 -5.37
N ASP A 134 1.60 -11.80 -5.82
CA ASP A 134 2.21 -11.55 -7.01
C ASP A 134 3.65 -11.26 -7.06
N LEU A 135 4.33 -11.78 -6.07
CA LEU A 135 5.78 -11.88 -6.16
C LEU A 135 6.23 -12.92 -7.20
N THR A 136 5.32 -13.81 -7.64
CA THR A 136 5.73 -14.94 -8.49
C THR A 136 4.88 -15.24 -9.71
N ALA A 137 3.70 -14.73 -9.84
CA ALA A 137 2.77 -15.24 -10.84
C ALA A 137 2.07 -14.19 -11.68
N GLY A 138 2.69 -13.52 -12.52
CA GLY A 138 2.20 -12.86 -13.75
C GLY A 138 0.71 -12.56 -14.02
N THR A 139 -0.15 -12.77 -13.06
CA THR A 139 -1.59 -12.49 -13.15
C THR A 139 -2.01 -11.30 -12.31
N GLY A 140 -1.05 -10.56 -11.81
CA GLY A 140 -1.25 -9.50 -10.86
C GLY A 140 -2.28 -8.49 -11.19
N ASP A 141 -3.23 -8.46 -10.33
CA ASP A 141 -4.10 -7.33 -10.23
C ASP A 141 -3.29 -6.13 -9.72
N VAL A 142 -3.53 -5.00 -10.30
CA VAL A 142 -2.87 -3.70 -9.99
C VAL A 142 -3.09 -3.27 -8.53
N ALA A 143 -3.62 -4.16 -7.71
CA ALA A 143 -4.07 -3.92 -6.35
C ALA A 143 -2.96 -3.94 -5.28
N ASP A 144 -1.75 -4.36 -5.62
CA ASP A 144 -0.75 -4.76 -4.62
C ASP A 144 0.15 -3.66 -4.10
N PHE A 145 -0.19 -2.40 -4.37
CA PHE A 145 0.53 -1.26 -3.80
C PHE A 145 0.10 -0.92 -2.39
N GLN A 146 -1.09 -1.35 -2.01
CA GLN A 146 -1.69 -1.08 -0.72
C GLN A 146 -2.55 -2.24 -0.25
N THR A 147 -2.47 -2.54 1.03
CA THR A 147 -3.32 -3.54 1.67
C THR A 147 -4.78 -3.09 1.64
N ARG A 148 -5.65 -3.98 1.20
CA ARG A 148 -7.10 -3.78 1.14
C ARG A 148 -7.72 -3.91 2.53
N LEU A 149 -8.81 -3.20 2.77
CA LEU A 149 -9.56 -3.31 4.01
C LEU A 149 -10.31 -4.64 4.06
N VAL A 150 -10.18 -5.34 5.18
CA VAL A 150 -10.79 -6.64 5.44
C VAL A 150 -11.70 -6.55 6.66
N ILE A 151 -12.87 -7.14 6.55
CA ILE A 151 -13.76 -7.39 7.67
C ILE A 151 -13.87 -8.89 7.92
N THR A 152 -14.43 -9.24 9.06
CA THR A 152 -14.83 -10.62 9.36
C THR A 152 -16.34 -10.67 9.20
N ASP A 153 -16.84 -11.62 8.43
CA ASP A 153 -18.27 -11.85 8.26
C ASP A 153 -18.92 -12.49 9.49
N ASN A 154 -20.21 -12.79 9.42
CA ASN A 154 -20.96 -13.41 10.52
C ASN A 154 -20.55 -14.87 10.79
N ALA A 155 -19.90 -15.53 9.84
CA ALA A 155 -19.38 -16.89 9.99
C ALA A 155 -17.95 -16.91 10.56
N GLY A 156 -17.30 -15.75 10.63
CA GLY A 156 -15.92 -15.62 11.09
C GLY A 156 -14.89 -15.63 9.95
N ASP A 157 -15.33 -15.69 8.70
CA ASP A 157 -14.48 -15.68 7.53
C ASP A 157 -14.07 -14.26 7.15
N TYR A 158 -12.90 -14.13 6.52
CA TYR A 158 -12.39 -12.84 6.05
C TYR A 158 -13.00 -12.46 4.71
N GLU A 159 -13.46 -11.22 4.61
CA GLU A 159 -14.03 -10.66 3.39
C GLU A 159 -13.43 -9.30 3.08
N LEU A 160 -13.16 -9.05 1.79
CA LEU A 160 -12.69 -7.74 1.32
C LEU A 160 -13.85 -6.75 1.32
N VAL A 161 -13.62 -5.59 1.92
CA VAL A 161 -14.57 -4.49 1.81
C VAL A 161 -14.49 -3.89 0.42
N THR A 162 -15.62 -3.81 -0.26
CA THR A 162 -15.75 -3.16 -1.56
C THR A 162 -16.68 -1.95 -1.46
N ASP A 163 -16.46 -0.97 -2.32
CA ASP A 163 -17.36 0.16 -2.51
C ASP A 163 -18.43 -0.12 -3.59
N THR A 164 -19.21 0.90 -3.90
CA THR A 164 -20.20 0.87 -4.98
C THR A 164 -19.52 0.65 -6.33
N GLY A 165 -19.44 -0.57 -6.79
CA GLY A 165 -18.82 -0.96 -8.05
C GLY A 165 -17.82 -2.09 -7.90
N SER A 166 -17.84 -2.77 -6.75
CA SER A 166 -16.94 -3.89 -6.45
C SER A 166 -15.45 -3.52 -6.42
N ILE A 167 -15.14 -2.24 -6.19
CA ILE A 167 -13.75 -1.77 -6.06
C ILE A 167 -13.28 -2.01 -4.63
N PRO A 168 -12.17 -2.72 -4.42
CA PRO A 168 -11.64 -2.93 -3.08
C PRO A 168 -11.31 -1.61 -2.37
N VAL A 169 -11.69 -1.50 -1.12
CA VAL A 169 -11.32 -0.36 -0.26
C VAL A 169 -9.94 -0.60 0.31
N TYR A 170 -9.03 0.35 0.14
CA TYR A 170 -7.69 0.29 0.71
C TYR A 170 -7.64 0.81 2.14
N ILE A 171 -6.73 0.28 2.93
CA ILE A 171 -6.52 0.75 4.29
C ILE A 171 -6.08 2.22 4.26
N GLN A 172 -6.74 3.03 5.07
CA GLN A 172 -6.40 4.42 5.33
C GLN A 172 -6.02 4.58 6.81
N GLU A 173 -5.32 5.65 7.16
CA GLU A 173 -4.90 5.92 8.53
C GLU A 173 -6.05 5.84 9.53
N LYS A 174 -7.22 6.38 9.18
CA LYS A 174 -8.43 6.33 10.02
C LYS A 174 -8.91 4.93 10.41
N TYR A 175 -8.53 3.90 9.65
CA TYR A 175 -8.90 2.50 9.97
C TYR A 175 -7.95 1.85 10.96
N ILE A 176 -6.74 2.35 11.06
CA ILE A 176 -5.68 1.78 11.92
C ILE A 176 -5.40 2.58 13.18
N THR A 177 -5.98 3.77 13.36
CA THR A 177 -5.87 4.52 14.61
C THR A 177 -6.59 3.81 15.75
N VAL A 178 -5.98 3.81 16.93
CA VAL A 178 -6.58 3.25 18.15
C VAL A 178 -7.72 4.12 18.64
N ILE A 179 -7.50 5.44 18.64
CA ILE A 179 -8.50 6.44 19.01
C ILE A 179 -9.35 6.74 17.78
N LYS A 180 -10.65 6.58 17.90
CA LYS A 180 -11.58 6.92 16.81
C LYS A 180 -12.09 8.33 16.99
N THR A 181 -12.35 9.00 15.88
CA THR A 181 -13.00 10.30 15.88
C THR A 181 -14.30 10.24 16.69
N PRO A 182 -14.52 11.14 17.63
CA PRO A 182 -15.78 11.17 18.38
C PRO A 182 -16.96 11.42 17.43
N PRO A 183 -18.17 10.98 17.77
CA PRO A 183 -19.37 11.26 16.99
C PRO A 183 -19.51 12.77 16.75
N LEU A 184 -19.85 13.16 15.53
CA LEU A 184 -20.04 14.57 15.16
C LEU A 184 -21.23 15.22 15.91
N THR A 185 -22.16 14.41 16.39
CA THR A 185 -23.28 14.85 17.19
C THR A 185 -23.21 14.20 18.57
N PRO A 186 -23.40 14.97 19.65
CA PRO A 186 -23.44 14.38 20.98
C PRO A 186 -24.62 13.39 21.11
N PRO A 187 -24.46 12.30 21.87
CA PRO A 187 -25.56 11.37 22.10
C PRO A 187 -26.73 12.08 22.79
N ILE A 188 -27.92 11.89 22.28
CA ILE A 188 -29.16 12.37 22.91
C ILE A 188 -29.58 11.35 23.97
N LEU A 189 -29.53 11.76 25.23
CA LEU A 189 -30.02 10.94 26.33
C LEU A 189 -31.54 11.14 26.46
N ASN A 190 -32.33 10.15 26.07
CA ASN A 190 -33.74 10.12 26.39
C ASN A 190 -33.92 9.40 27.72
N MET A 191 -34.18 10.14 28.76
CA MET A 191 -34.58 9.55 30.03
C MET A 191 -36.10 9.38 30.07
N SER A 192 -36.58 8.15 30.12
CA SER A 192 -37.97 7.85 30.44
C SER A 192 -38.06 7.55 31.94
N SER A 193 -38.80 8.34 32.69
CA SER A 193 -39.17 7.97 34.04
C SER A 193 -40.39 7.09 34.01
N SER A 194 -40.25 5.78 34.29
CA SER A 194 -41.41 4.96 34.69
C SER A 194 -41.59 5.14 36.18
N ILE A 195 -42.54 6.00 36.56
CA ILE A 195 -43.07 5.98 37.92
C ILE A 195 -44.13 4.89 37.94
N ALA A 196 -43.86 3.79 38.66
CA ALA A 196 -44.86 2.76 38.98
C ALA A 196 -45.72 3.27 40.12
#